data_3cf3a409dd603a61fdae45a2d6f29c08
#
_entry.id   3cf3a409dd603a61fdae45a2d6f29c08
#
_cell.length_a   1.000
_cell.length_b   1.000
_cell.length_c   1.000
_cell.angle_alpha   90.00
_cell.angle_beta   90.00
_cell.angle_gamma   90.00
#
_symmetry.space_group_name_H-M   'P 1'
#
loop_
_entity.id
_entity.type
_entity.pdbx_description
1 polymer ?
#
loop_
_entity_poly.entity_id
_entity_poly.type
_entity_poly.pdbx_seq_one_letter_code
_entity_poly.pdbx_strand_id
1 'polypeptide(L)'
;MPSPFVKQMSGSLGPNNIKNPWRHEYLKKTGGSWKEHGSGSNVRHGIYTTENPEAAAGGRYSVAVVEEWGLLGNSLNVHGSNTATLMDFPWKFGSSMWIGTGGNVDKIQEGEVMFRNPRGFEALSFDDTWEGSGKIGWFTPAYYGMNDFKDGNGNTMMEEAMESITARRAEKAKAKDSSALALEMMNYPIKPSEMFMNAHGAMFPQVELKGLKAEIVNNPHRYDKAHFYGELKWNSEGELKWEQSESSNKVVRDWPIKNNKDKPGLIEIREMPKVDREGNVIRNR
;
A
#
# COMPACT_ATOMS: atom_id res chain seq x y z
N MET A 1 -13.73 -8.78 30.69
CA MET A 1 -15.12 -8.99 30.26
C MET A 1 -15.15 -9.01 28.74
N PRO A 2 -15.91 -9.89 28.08
CA PRO A 2 -16.05 -9.83 26.63
C PRO A 2 -16.68 -8.50 26.22
N SER A 3 -16.26 -7.97 25.06
CA SER A 3 -16.76 -6.71 24.53
C SER A 3 -18.29 -6.71 24.39
N PRO A 4 -18.98 -5.55 24.41
CA PRO A 4 -20.42 -5.47 24.21
C PRO A 4 -20.88 -6.16 22.93
N PHE A 5 -20.06 -6.13 21.89
CA PHE A 5 -20.31 -6.80 20.61
C PHE A 5 -20.38 -8.33 20.76
N VAL A 6 -19.42 -8.93 21.48
CA VAL A 6 -19.41 -10.37 21.76
C VAL A 6 -20.60 -10.77 22.66
N LYS A 7 -21.00 -9.93 23.63
CA LYS A 7 -22.21 -10.14 24.41
C LYS A 7 -23.48 -10.10 23.56
N GLN A 8 -23.55 -9.20 22.60
CA GLN A 8 -24.72 -9.07 21.73
C GLN A 8 -24.82 -10.27 20.77
N MET A 9 -23.70 -10.74 20.25
CA MET A 9 -23.67 -11.98 19.47
C MET A 9 -23.98 -13.21 20.33
N SER A 10 -23.44 -13.32 21.54
CA SER A 10 -23.68 -14.44 22.43
C SER A 10 -25.13 -14.52 22.93
N GLY A 11 -25.80 -13.39 23.08
CA GLY A 11 -27.23 -13.32 23.42
C GLY A 11 -28.11 -13.93 22.35
N SER A 12 -27.76 -13.81 21.09
CA SER A 12 -28.49 -14.41 19.96
C SER A 12 -28.07 -15.84 19.64
N LEU A 13 -26.84 -16.24 20.03
CA LEU A 13 -26.25 -17.56 19.73
C LEU A 13 -26.61 -18.62 20.77
N GLY A 14 -27.00 -18.24 21.99
CA GLY A 14 -27.21 -19.14 23.11
C GLY A 14 -25.92 -19.76 23.65
N PRO A 15 -25.96 -20.29 24.88
CA PRO A 15 -24.78 -20.72 25.63
C PRO A 15 -24.03 -21.91 24.99
N ASN A 16 -24.67 -22.72 24.19
CA ASN A 16 -24.04 -23.88 23.54
C ASN A 16 -23.21 -23.51 22.28
N ASN A 17 -23.43 -22.33 21.74
CA ASN A 17 -22.70 -21.85 20.56
C ASN A 17 -21.41 -21.08 20.90
N ILE A 18 -21.14 -20.83 22.17
CA ILE A 18 -19.83 -20.30 22.60
C ILE A 18 -18.70 -21.28 22.26
N LYS A 19 -18.98 -22.58 22.16
CA LYS A 19 -18.01 -23.60 21.75
C LYS A 19 -17.78 -23.66 20.24
N ASN A 20 -18.71 -23.07 19.45
CA ASN A 20 -18.60 -22.97 17.99
C ASN A 20 -19.03 -21.54 17.57
N PRO A 21 -18.19 -20.54 17.85
CA PRO A 21 -18.52 -19.14 17.61
C PRO A 21 -18.76 -18.80 16.13
N TRP A 22 -18.44 -19.71 15.24
CA TRP A 22 -18.51 -19.59 13.78
C TRP A 22 -19.84 -20.04 13.19
N ARG A 23 -20.74 -20.59 14.02
CA ARG A 23 -22.01 -21.12 13.53
C ARG A 23 -23.17 -20.50 14.30
N HIS A 24 -24.07 -19.87 13.58
CA HIS A 24 -25.27 -19.21 14.13
C HIS A 24 -26.53 -20.11 14.02
N GLU A 25 -26.33 -21.37 13.77
CA GLU A 25 -27.37 -22.40 13.80
C GLU A 25 -27.15 -23.33 14.95
N TYR A 26 -28.18 -23.70 15.65
CA TYR A 26 -28.12 -24.67 16.72
C TYR A 26 -29.38 -25.51 16.79
N LEU A 27 -29.20 -26.74 17.23
CA LEU A 27 -30.30 -27.64 17.49
C LEU A 27 -30.79 -27.45 18.93
N LYS A 28 -32.06 -27.25 19.10
CA LYS A 28 -32.74 -27.14 20.42
C LYS A 28 -33.85 -28.14 20.48
N LYS A 29 -33.94 -28.88 21.59
CA LYS A 29 -35.05 -29.77 21.85
C LYS A 29 -36.30 -28.95 22.22
N THR A 30 -37.32 -29.01 21.37
CA THR A 30 -38.60 -28.32 21.56
C THR A 30 -39.71 -29.30 21.34
N GLY A 31 -40.57 -29.51 22.35
CA GLY A 31 -41.68 -30.44 22.24
C GLY A 31 -41.29 -31.92 22.00
N GLY A 32 -40.15 -32.35 22.53
CA GLY A 32 -39.68 -33.71 22.37
C GLY A 32 -38.80 -33.99 21.11
N SER A 33 -38.76 -33.09 20.15
CA SER A 33 -37.93 -33.19 18.92
C SER A 33 -36.84 -32.12 18.86
N TRP A 34 -35.74 -32.42 18.15
CA TRP A 34 -34.71 -31.46 17.88
C TRP A 34 -35.13 -30.59 16.70
N LYS A 35 -35.11 -29.29 16.89
CA LYS A 35 -35.41 -28.31 15.85
C LYS A 35 -34.23 -27.38 15.65
N GLU A 36 -33.98 -27.00 14.41
CA GLU A 36 -33.00 -25.97 14.04
C GLU A 36 -33.53 -24.60 14.46
N HIS A 37 -32.65 -23.83 15.06
CA HIS A 37 -32.89 -22.46 15.49
C HIS A 37 -31.71 -21.61 15.07
N GLY A 38 -31.91 -20.30 14.95
CA GLY A 38 -30.90 -19.34 14.58
C GLY A 38 -31.25 -18.64 13.28
N SER A 39 -30.38 -17.73 12.85
CA SER A 39 -30.57 -16.94 11.64
C SER A 39 -30.12 -17.65 10.36
N GLY A 40 -29.57 -18.87 10.44
CA GLY A 40 -28.91 -19.53 9.31
C GLY A 40 -27.56 -18.92 8.93
N SER A 41 -27.08 -17.96 9.71
CA SER A 41 -25.79 -17.31 9.47
C SER A 41 -24.63 -18.23 9.88
N ASN A 42 -23.55 -18.17 9.11
CA ASN A 42 -22.36 -18.95 9.32
C ASN A 42 -21.12 -18.07 9.21
N VAL A 43 -20.20 -18.19 10.16
CA VAL A 43 -18.88 -17.56 10.11
C VAL A 43 -17.84 -18.64 9.91
N ARG A 44 -17.06 -18.53 8.84
CA ARG A 44 -15.92 -19.39 8.57
C ARG A 44 -14.64 -18.63 8.86
N HIS A 45 -13.69 -19.31 9.45
CA HIS A 45 -12.33 -18.82 9.63
C HIS A 45 -11.39 -19.63 8.75
N GLY A 46 -10.47 -18.95 8.09
CA GLY A 46 -9.43 -19.55 7.26
C GLY A 46 -8.11 -18.84 7.47
N ILE A 47 -7.00 -19.52 7.21
CA ILE A 47 -5.66 -18.93 7.26
C ILE A 47 -5.13 -18.92 5.84
N TYR A 48 -4.83 -17.73 5.34
CA TYR A 48 -4.12 -17.55 4.08
C TYR A 48 -2.62 -17.63 4.32
N THR A 49 -1.95 -18.41 3.49
CA THR A 49 -0.50 -18.47 3.44
C THR A 49 -0.03 -18.32 2.00
N THR A 50 1.27 -18.18 1.79
CA THR A 50 1.84 -18.13 0.44
C THR A 50 1.53 -19.41 -0.34
N GLU A 51 1.48 -20.56 0.35
CA GLU A 51 1.19 -21.86 -0.24
C GLU A 51 -0.32 -22.15 -0.37
N ASN A 52 -1.16 -21.42 0.38
CA ASN A 52 -2.61 -21.58 0.38
C ASN A 52 -3.35 -20.26 0.23
N PRO A 53 -3.29 -19.62 -0.94
CA PRO A 53 -4.01 -18.38 -1.23
C PRO A 53 -5.52 -18.59 -1.40
N GLU A 54 -5.96 -19.83 -1.53
CA GLU A 54 -7.35 -20.22 -1.82
C GLU A 54 -8.09 -20.75 -0.58
N ALA A 55 -7.66 -20.36 0.62
CA ALA A 55 -8.25 -20.85 1.88
C ALA A 55 -9.76 -20.59 2.01
N ALA A 56 -10.31 -19.60 1.30
CA ALA A 56 -11.76 -19.32 1.24
C ALA A 56 -12.47 -19.98 0.05
N ALA A 57 -11.75 -20.66 -0.85
CA ALA A 57 -12.34 -21.24 -2.04
C ALA A 57 -13.44 -22.26 -1.71
N GLY A 58 -14.43 -22.37 -2.60
CA GLY A 58 -15.57 -23.29 -2.45
C GLY A 58 -16.65 -22.82 -1.48
N GLY A 59 -16.51 -21.61 -0.87
CA GLY A 59 -17.55 -20.96 -0.10
C GLY A 59 -18.29 -19.88 -0.91
N ARG A 60 -19.46 -19.47 -0.39
CA ARG A 60 -20.14 -18.24 -0.82
C ARG A 60 -20.37 -17.39 0.42
N TYR A 61 -19.91 -16.15 0.38
CA TYR A 61 -19.89 -15.29 1.56
C TYR A 61 -20.53 -13.94 1.24
N SER A 62 -21.38 -13.45 2.14
CA SER A 62 -21.89 -12.09 2.05
C SER A 62 -20.84 -11.05 2.44
N VAL A 63 -19.91 -11.44 3.32
CA VAL A 63 -18.79 -10.60 3.75
C VAL A 63 -17.55 -11.48 3.93
N ALA A 64 -16.43 -11.04 3.36
CA ALA A 64 -15.11 -11.60 3.62
C ALA A 64 -14.24 -10.51 4.29
N VAL A 65 -13.66 -10.83 5.45
CA VAL A 65 -12.71 -9.95 6.14
C VAL A 65 -11.34 -10.59 6.08
N VAL A 66 -10.39 -9.88 5.50
CA VAL A 66 -8.98 -10.28 5.45
C VAL A 66 -8.21 -9.37 6.40
N GLU A 67 -7.73 -9.96 7.49
CA GLU A 67 -6.89 -9.27 8.47
C GLU A 67 -5.41 -9.48 8.17
N GLU A 68 -4.59 -8.59 8.71
CA GLU A 68 -3.12 -8.63 8.60
C GLU A 68 -2.63 -8.71 7.14
N TRP A 69 -3.35 -8.06 6.22
CA TRP A 69 -3.03 -8.12 4.79
C TRP A 69 -1.63 -7.62 4.45
N GLY A 70 -1.05 -6.75 5.28
CA GLY A 70 0.33 -6.28 5.16
C GLY A 70 1.40 -7.36 5.36
N LEU A 71 1.04 -8.50 5.93
CA LEU A 71 1.89 -9.67 6.08
C LEU A 71 1.67 -10.73 4.99
N LEU A 72 0.71 -10.51 4.09
CA LEU A 72 0.27 -11.46 3.09
C LEU A 72 1.04 -11.23 1.77
N GLY A 73 1.99 -12.11 1.47
CA GLY A 73 2.89 -11.99 0.31
C GLY A 73 2.28 -12.29 -1.06
N ASN A 74 0.99 -12.68 -1.10
CA ASN A 74 0.26 -13.06 -2.33
C ASN A 74 -1.14 -12.45 -2.35
N SER A 75 -1.25 -11.19 -1.97
CA SER A 75 -2.52 -10.46 -1.84
C SER A 75 -3.37 -10.47 -3.11
N LEU A 76 -2.75 -10.43 -4.29
CA LEU A 76 -3.46 -10.44 -5.57
C LEU A 76 -4.16 -11.80 -5.81
N ASN A 77 -3.50 -12.90 -5.51
CA ASN A 77 -4.07 -14.24 -5.64
C ASN A 77 -5.24 -14.43 -4.65
N VAL A 78 -5.05 -14.01 -3.40
CA VAL A 78 -6.09 -14.05 -2.38
C VAL A 78 -7.28 -13.17 -2.77
N HIS A 79 -7.03 -11.99 -3.34
CA HIS A 79 -8.10 -11.12 -3.84
C HIS A 79 -8.90 -11.81 -4.96
N GLY A 80 -8.22 -12.40 -5.94
CA GLY A 80 -8.88 -13.12 -7.03
C GLY A 80 -9.75 -14.28 -6.53
N SER A 81 -9.20 -15.10 -5.62
CA SER A 81 -9.91 -16.21 -4.98
C SER A 81 -11.12 -15.73 -4.18
N ASN A 82 -10.99 -14.69 -3.36
CA ASN A 82 -12.08 -14.11 -2.60
C ASN A 82 -13.17 -13.52 -3.50
N THR A 83 -12.80 -12.82 -4.55
CA THR A 83 -13.78 -12.21 -5.48
C THR A 83 -14.72 -13.28 -6.03
N ALA A 84 -14.20 -14.45 -6.41
CA ALA A 84 -15.02 -15.56 -6.90
C ALA A 84 -16.03 -16.04 -5.85
N THR A 85 -15.70 -16.02 -4.56
CA THR A 85 -16.62 -16.44 -3.48
C THR A 85 -17.70 -15.42 -3.17
N LEU A 86 -17.52 -14.17 -3.60
CA LEU A 86 -18.45 -13.05 -3.40
C LEU A 86 -19.36 -12.79 -4.61
N MET A 87 -19.21 -13.59 -5.68
CA MET A 87 -19.96 -13.49 -6.92
C MET A 87 -21.01 -14.60 -7.05
N ASP A 88 -22.16 -14.25 -7.60
CA ASP A 88 -23.11 -15.17 -8.20
C ASP A 88 -23.35 -14.67 -9.63
N PHE A 89 -22.43 -15.08 -10.51
CA PHE A 89 -22.29 -14.50 -11.84
C PHE A 89 -23.65 -14.34 -12.54
N PRO A 90 -23.92 -13.13 -13.12
CA PRO A 90 -22.99 -12.00 -13.28
C PRO A 90 -22.98 -11.00 -12.09
N TRP A 91 -23.65 -11.31 -11.00
CA TRP A 91 -23.90 -10.38 -9.90
C TRP A 91 -22.92 -10.56 -8.74
N LYS A 92 -22.40 -9.46 -8.25
CA LYS A 92 -21.64 -9.41 -6.98
C LYS A 92 -22.63 -9.20 -5.84
N PHE A 93 -22.77 -10.19 -4.98
CA PHE A 93 -23.68 -10.13 -3.83
C PHE A 93 -22.95 -9.88 -2.51
N GLY A 94 -21.67 -10.19 -2.43
CA GLY A 94 -20.86 -10.02 -1.24
C GLY A 94 -19.85 -8.89 -1.34
N SER A 95 -19.29 -8.53 -0.20
CA SER A 95 -18.23 -7.51 -0.07
C SER A 95 -17.02 -8.05 0.65
N SER A 96 -15.84 -7.53 0.33
CA SER A 96 -14.62 -7.82 1.09
C SER A 96 -14.10 -6.58 1.79
N MET A 97 -13.55 -6.77 2.99
CA MET A 97 -12.85 -5.76 3.76
C MET A 97 -11.42 -6.26 4.00
N TRP A 98 -10.44 -5.46 3.65
CA TRP A 98 -9.02 -5.75 3.80
C TRP A 98 -8.46 -4.77 4.82
N ILE A 99 -7.99 -5.29 5.94
CA ILE A 99 -7.48 -4.51 7.07
C ILE A 99 -6.15 -5.03 7.52
N GLY A 100 -5.30 -4.12 8.01
CA GLY A 100 -3.99 -4.48 8.53
C GLY A 100 -3.10 -3.27 8.66
N THR A 101 -1.97 -3.47 9.28
CA THR A 101 -0.89 -2.51 9.38
C THR A 101 0.07 -2.65 8.20
N GLY A 102 1.01 -1.72 8.07
CA GLY A 102 2.17 -1.89 7.20
C GLY A 102 2.95 -3.17 7.55
N GLY A 103 3.67 -3.69 6.60
CA GLY A 103 4.41 -4.94 6.78
C GLY A 103 5.74 -4.93 6.03
N ASN A 104 6.43 -6.08 6.05
CA ASN A 104 7.65 -6.25 5.28
C ASN A 104 7.37 -5.99 3.79
N VAL A 105 8.16 -5.12 3.18
CA VAL A 105 8.00 -4.70 1.79
C VAL A 105 7.94 -5.87 0.82
N ASP A 106 8.70 -6.94 1.05
CA ASP A 106 8.70 -8.11 0.18
C ASP A 106 7.35 -8.83 0.16
N LYS A 107 6.55 -8.66 1.22
CA LYS A 107 5.22 -9.24 1.34
C LYS A 107 4.11 -8.26 0.95
N ILE A 108 4.26 -6.98 1.29
CA ILE A 108 3.20 -5.99 1.12
C ILE A 108 3.16 -5.34 -0.27
N GLN A 109 4.12 -5.64 -1.17
CA GLN A 109 4.19 -5.02 -2.50
C GLN A 109 2.87 -5.13 -3.28
N GLU A 110 2.28 -6.32 -3.32
CA GLU A 110 1.00 -6.53 -3.99
C GLU A 110 -0.13 -5.77 -3.30
N GLY A 111 -0.08 -5.70 -1.97
CA GLY A 111 -1.00 -4.90 -1.17
C GLY A 111 -0.86 -3.40 -1.45
N GLU A 112 0.35 -2.88 -1.64
CA GLU A 112 0.56 -1.49 -2.05
C GLU A 112 -0.11 -1.20 -3.41
N VAL A 113 0.00 -2.12 -4.37
CA VAL A 113 -0.65 -1.98 -5.68
C VAL A 113 -2.18 -1.89 -5.52
N MET A 114 -2.77 -2.74 -4.70
CA MET A 114 -4.22 -2.70 -4.41
C MET A 114 -4.62 -1.40 -3.71
N PHE A 115 -3.86 -0.98 -2.71
CA PHE A 115 -4.14 0.23 -1.95
C PHE A 115 -4.06 1.51 -2.79
N ARG A 116 -3.05 1.59 -3.69
CA ARG A 116 -2.84 2.77 -4.54
C ARG A 116 -3.70 2.77 -5.82
N ASN A 117 -4.30 1.64 -6.17
CA ASN A 117 -5.22 1.53 -7.30
C ASN A 117 -6.51 0.82 -6.91
N PRO A 118 -7.27 1.32 -5.92
CA PRO A 118 -8.44 0.62 -5.40
C PRO A 118 -9.50 0.33 -6.47
N ARG A 119 -9.70 1.22 -7.43
CA ARG A 119 -10.65 1.02 -8.52
C ARG A 119 -10.33 -0.18 -9.40
N GLY A 120 -9.04 -0.45 -9.63
CA GLY A 120 -8.59 -1.63 -10.37
C GLY A 120 -8.91 -2.96 -9.70
N PHE A 121 -9.26 -2.91 -8.41
CA PHE A 121 -9.62 -4.07 -7.58
C PHE A 121 -11.06 -3.99 -7.06
N GLU A 122 -11.92 -3.21 -7.71
CA GLU A 122 -13.32 -3.01 -7.35
C GLU A 122 -13.52 -2.56 -5.88
N ALA A 123 -12.53 -1.87 -5.34
CA ALA A 123 -12.56 -1.36 -3.98
C ALA A 123 -12.97 0.12 -3.93
N LEU A 124 -13.49 0.53 -2.77
CA LEU A 124 -13.80 1.93 -2.53
C LEU A 124 -12.52 2.76 -2.57
N SER A 125 -12.62 3.93 -3.20
CA SER A 125 -11.50 4.85 -3.36
C SER A 125 -11.78 6.15 -2.62
N PHE A 126 -10.77 6.62 -1.90
CA PHE A 126 -10.80 7.84 -1.09
C PHE A 126 -9.74 8.82 -1.57
N ASP A 127 -9.97 10.10 -1.36
CA ASP A 127 -8.95 11.11 -1.65
C ASP A 127 -7.81 10.99 -0.63
N ASP A 128 -6.59 10.98 -1.13
CA ASP A 128 -5.41 11.03 -0.28
C ASP A 128 -5.23 12.47 0.24
N THR A 129 -5.76 12.72 1.42
CA THR A 129 -5.67 14.01 2.11
C THR A 129 -4.35 14.21 2.85
N TRP A 130 -3.51 13.18 2.95
CA TRP A 130 -2.23 13.21 3.67
C TRP A 130 -1.03 13.53 2.78
N GLU A 131 -1.02 12.98 1.56
CA GLU A 131 0.08 13.11 0.61
C GLU A 131 -0.36 13.67 -0.75
N GLY A 132 -1.68 13.77 -0.99
CA GLY A 132 -2.23 14.29 -2.23
C GLY A 132 -1.94 13.41 -3.45
N SER A 133 -1.69 12.11 -3.26
CA SER A 133 -1.34 11.18 -4.34
C SER A 133 -2.52 10.71 -5.19
N GLY A 134 -3.69 11.37 -5.07
CA GLY A 134 -4.90 11.05 -5.81
C GLY A 134 -5.85 10.14 -5.04
N LYS A 135 -6.30 9.05 -5.68
CA LYS A 135 -7.25 8.10 -5.06
C LYS A 135 -6.53 6.88 -4.52
N ILE A 136 -6.76 6.59 -3.25
CA ILE A 136 -6.17 5.45 -2.52
C ILE A 136 -7.24 4.66 -1.76
N GLY A 137 -6.86 3.53 -1.18
CA GLY A 137 -7.63 2.85 -0.15
C GLY A 137 -7.80 3.73 1.11
N TRP A 138 -8.64 3.29 2.05
CA TRP A 138 -8.79 4.00 3.31
C TRP A 138 -7.50 3.92 4.14
N PHE A 139 -7.05 5.07 4.63
CA PHE A 139 -5.90 5.16 5.53
C PHE A 139 -6.32 5.75 6.87
N THR A 140 -5.87 5.14 7.96
CA THR A 140 -6.05 5.64 9.32
C THR A 140 -4.69 5.87 9.94
N PRO A 141 -4.28 7.12 10.18
CA PRO A 141 -3.02 7.41 10.86
C PRO A 141 -2.95 6.81 12.27
N ALA A 142 -1.75 6.42 12.68
CA ALA A 142 -1.51 5.73 13.95
C ALA A 142 -2.00 6.50 15.19
N TYR A 143 -1.98 7.82 15.16
CA TYR A 143 -2.42 8.63 16.30
C TYR A 143 -3.91 8.42 16.65
N TYR A 144 -4.74 7.97 15.70
CA TYR A 144 -6.12 7.60 16.00
C TYR A 144 -6.26 6.31 16.81
N GLY A 145 -5.27 5.44 16.78
CA GLY A 145 -5.24 4.19 17.54
C GLY A 145 -4.61 4.28 18.92
N MET A 146 -4.03 5.42 19.28
CA MET A 146 -3.30 5.59 20.55
C MET A 146 -4.25 5.88 21.71
N ASN A 147 -4.56 4.86 22.50
CA ASN A 147 -5.55 4.95 23.59
C ASN A 147 -5.14 5.90 24.72
N ASP A 148 -3.83 6.05 24.97
CA ASP A 148 -3.30 6.93 26.02
C ASP A 148 -3.51 8.43 25.70
N PHE A 149 -3.84 8.74 24.44
CA PHE A 149 -4.08 10.10 23.95
C PHE A 149 -5.52 10.29 23.54
N LYS A 150 -6.45 9.90 24.44
CA LYS A 150 -7.88 10.14 24.28
C LYS A 150 -8.40 11.07 25.38
N ASP A 151 -9.23 12.03 24.99
CA ASP A 151 -9.97 12.85 25.96
C ASP A 151 -11.10 12.04 26.66
N GLY A 152 -11.76 12.65 27.61
CA GLY A 152 -12.85 12.02 28.36
C GLY A 152 -14.07 11.62 27.50
N ASN A 153 -14.16 12.10 26.25
CA ASN A 153 -15.18 11.78 25.27
C ASN A 153 -14.73 10.74 24.23
N GLY A 154 -13.46 10.31 24.31
CA GLY A 154 -12.84 9.36 23.38
C GLY A 154 -12.27 10.00 22.10
N ASN A 155 -12.23 11.33 21.98
CA ASN A 155 -11.59 11.99 20.88
C ASN A 155 -10.06 11.95 21.03
N THR A 156 -9.37 11.88 19.91
CA THR A 156 -7.90 11.86 19.89
C THR A 156 -7.34 13.25 20.19
N MET A 157 -6.47 13.35 21.18
CA MET A 157 -5.63 14.51 21.47
C MET A 157 -4.46 14.48 20.47
N MET A 158 -4.68 15.09 19.29
CA MET A 158 -3.80 14.92 18.11
C MET A 158 -2.40 15.48 18.35
N GLU A 159 -2.29 16.63 18.99
CA GLU A 159 -1.00 17.29 19.21
C GLU A 159 -0.10 16.44 20.10
N GLU A 160 -0.63 15.96 21.22
CA GLU A 160 0.11 15.13 22.17
C GLU A 160 0.47 13.75 21.58
N ALA A 161 -0.45 13.16 20.83
CA ALA A 161 -0.19 11.91 20.13
C ALA A 161 0.92 12.06 19.08
N MET A 162 0.91 13.14 18.30
CA MET A 162 1.93 13.47 17.31
C MET A 162 3.29 13.79 17.95
N GLU A 163 3.32 14.51 19.06
CA GLU A 163 4.54 14.74 19.83
C GLU A 163 5.16 13.42 20.28
N SER A 164 4.35 12.51 20.83
CA SER A 164 4.79 11.19 21.27
C SER A 164 5.40 10.38 20.12
N ILE A 165 4.72 10.31 18.96
CA ILE A 165 5.24 9.62 17.76
C ILE A 165 6.55 10.26 17.30
N THR A 166 6.63 11.60 17.28
CA THR A 166 7.81 12.33 16.85
C THR A 166 9.00 12.09 17.78
N ALA A 167 8.78 12.10 19.11
CA ALA A 167 9.80 11.80 20.10
C ALA A 167 10.34 10.36 19.93
N ARG A 168 9.46 9.37 19.76
CA ARG A 168 9.83 7.97 19.51
C ARG A 168 10.66 7.83 18.22
N ARG A 169 10.28 8.52 17.15
CA ARG A 169 11.02 8.53 15.87
C ARG A 169 12.41 9.16 16.04
N ALA A 170 12.51 10.26 16.80
CA ALA A 170 13.78 10.90 17.10
C ALA A 170 14.73 9.97 17.89
N GLU A 171 14.21 9.19 18.82
CA GLU A 171 15.00 8.18 19.53
C GLU A 171 15.46 7.06 18.60
N LYS A 172 14.58 6.55 17.75
CA LYS A 172 14.93 5.51 16.77
C LYS A 172 15.92 6.00 15.72
N ALA A 173 15.85 7.27 15.33
CA ALA A 173 16.80 7.88 14.40
C ALA A 173 18.25 7.95 14.97
N LYS A 174 18.41 7.96 16.30
CA LYS A 174 19.74 7.91 16.95
C LYS A 174 20.37 6.51 16.92
N ALA A 175 19.58 5.48 16.63
CA ALA A 175 20.10 4.12 16.52
C ALA A 175 21.10 4.03 15.35
N LYS A 176 22.16 3.24 15.54
CA LYS A 176 23.14 2.99 14.47
C LYS A 176 22.53 2.26 13.27
N ASP A 177 21.43 1.55 13.51
CA ASP A 177 20.69 0.81 12.51
C ASP A 177 19.53 1.66 11.97
N SER A 178 19.62 2.04 10.70
CA SER A 178 18.59 2.82 10.00
C SER A 178 17.25 2.07 9.88
N SER A 179 17.24 0.75 10.04
CA SER A 179 16.04 -0.06 10.00
C SER A 179 15.11 0.21 11.18
N ALA A 180 15.65 0.61 12.35
CA ALA A 180 14.87 0.87 13.53
C ALA A 180 13.85 2.01 13.35
N LEU A 181 14.26 3.09 12.67
CA LEU A 181 13.36 4.20 12.34
C LEU A 181 12.31 3.76 11.30
N ALA A 182 12.72 3.04 10.26
CA ALA A 182 11.79 2.56 9.23
C ALA A 182 10.72 1.64 9.83
N LEU A 183 11.10 0.70 10.69
CA LEU A 183 10.16 -0.17 11.41
C LEU A 183 9.19 0.62 12.30
N GLU A 184 9.68 1.64 13.01
CA GLU A 184 8.82 2.51 13.83
C GLU A 184 7.79 3.24 12.96
N MET A 185 8.21 3.79 11.81
CA MET A 185 7.32 4.47 10.89
C MET A 185 6.29 3.53 10.25
N MET A 186 6.69 2.30 9.90
CA MET A 186 5.78 1.28 9.37
C MET A 186 4.72 0.85 10.38
N ASN A 187 5.12 0.68 11.65
CA ASN A 187 4.21 0.25 12.71
C ASN A 187 3.28 1.38 13.19
N TYR A 188 3.77 2.62 13.14
CA TYR A 188 3.02 3.81 13.54
C TYR A 188 3.01 4.86 12.43
N PRO A 189 2.39 4.54 11.29
CA PRO A 189 2.38 5.42 10.13
C PRO A 189 1.49 6.65 10.38
N ILE A 190 1.98 7.82 9.99
CA ILE A 190 1.19 9.06 9.95
C ILE A 190 0.84 9.48 8.53
N LYS A 191 1.44 8.81 7.56
CA LYS A 191 1.19 8.98 6.12
C LYS A 191 1.08 7.63 5.41
N PRO A 192 0.31 7.52 4.33
CA PRO A 192 0.14 6.29 3.58
C PRO A 192 1.46 5.65 3.10
N SER A 193 2.42 6.46 2.63
CA SER A 193 3.71 5.96 2.14
C SER A 193 4.54 5.25 3.20
N GLU A 194 4.34 5.57 4.47
CA GLU A 194 5.09 4.98 5.57
C GLU A 194 4.75 3.51 5.81
N MET A 195 3.54 3.09 5.44
CA MET A 195 3.12 1.67 5.55
C MET A 195 3.93 0.73 4.64
N PHE A 196 4.48 1.26 3.55
CA PHE A 196 5.12 0.48 2.48
C PHE A 196 6.63 0.70 2.42
N MET A 197 7.27 0.93 3.56
CA MET A 197 8.72 1.13 3.64
C MET A 197 9.47 -0.20 3.71
N ASN A 198 10.70 -0.21 3.24
CA ASN A 198 11.59 -1.36 3.43
C ASN A 198 12.48 -1.11 4.65
N ALA A 199 12.34 -1.96 5.67
CA ALA A 199 13.16 -1.88 6.86
C ALA A 199 14.52 -2.57 6.70
N HIS A 200 14.69 -3.45 5.71
CA HIS A 200 15.89 -4.27 5.58
C HIS A 200 16.55 -4.14 4.20
N GLY A 201 17.85 -3.97 4.19
CA GLY A 201 18.68 -4.16 3.01
C GLY A 201 18.58 -3.12 1.89
N ALA A 202 18.02 -1.95 2.15
CA ALA A 202 18.00 -0.90 1.14
C ALA A 202 19.36 -0.22 1.03
N MET A 203 19.94 -0.22 -0.17
CA MET A 203 21.18 0.51 -0.47
C MET A 203 20.99 2.04 -0.34
N PHE A 204 19.75 2.52 -0.43
CA PHE A 204 19.41 3.94 -0.39
C PHE A 204 18.47 4.24 0.81
N PRO A 205 18.52 5.46 1.37
CA PRO A 205 17.64 5.87 2.47
C PRO A 205 16.17 5.90 2.02
N GLN A 206 15.41 4.93 2.49
CA GLN A 206 14.02 4.70 2.05
C GLN A 206 13.07 5.85 2.40
N VAL A 207 13.27 6.46 3.57
CA VAL A 207 12.45 7.60 4.03
C VAL A 207 12.56 8.75 3.05
N GLU A 208 13.79 9.10 2.66
CA GLU A 208 14.08 10.20 1.73
C GLU A 208 13.57 9.88 0.32
N LEU A 209 13.75 8.63 -0.16
CA LEU A 209 13.25 8.20 -1.46
C LEU A 209 11.71 8.22 -1.54
N LYS A 210 11.03 7.75 -0.50
CA LYS A 210 9.56 7.81 -0.45
C LYS A 210 9.06 9.24 -0.39
N GLY A 211 9.74 10.11 0.39
CA GLY A 211 9.46 11.55 0.41
C GLY A 211 9.65 12.21 -0.95
N LEU A 212 10.76 11.93 -1.63
CA LEU A 212 11.02 12.44 -2.98
C LEU A 212 9.99 11.92 -3.99
N LYS A 213 9.63 10.63 -3.93
CA LYS A 213 8.58 10.06 -4.78
C LYS A 213 7.25 10.75 -4.58
N ALA A 214 6.84 10.99 -3.34
CA ALA A 214 5.62 11.72 -3.02
C ALA A 214 5.68 13.16 -3.54
N GLU A 215 6.81 13.84 -3.39
CA GLU A 215 7.01 15.20 -3.92
C GLU A 215 6.90 15.25 -5.44
N ILE A 216 7.51 14.30 -6.15
CA ILE A 216 7.41 14.20 -7.62
C ILE A 216 5.96 13.97 -8.07
N VAL A 217 5.24 13.09 -7.39
CA VAL A 217 3.84 12.78 -7.72
C VAL A 217 2.93 13.99 -7.46
N ASN A 218 3.15 14.69 -6.36
CA ASN A 218 2.32 15.83 -5.96
C ASN A 218 2.63 17.12 -6.75
N ASN A 219 3.84 17.21 -7.28
CA ASN A 219 4.32 18.39 -8.01
C ASN A 219 4.92 18.00 -9.37
N PRO A 220 4.18 17.34 -10.26
CA PRO A 220 4.71 16.87 -11.54
C PRO A 220 5.30 18.00 -12.35
N HIS A 221 4.66 19.18 -12.35
CA HIS A 221 5.14 20.35 -13.08
C HIS A 221 6.47 20.92 -12.55
N ARG A 222 6.84 20.65 -11.30
CA ARG A 222 8.14 21.07 -10.76
C ARG A 222 9.28 20.26 -11.35
N TYR A 223 9.02 19.01 -11.68
CA TYR A 223 9.99 18.04 -12.22
C TYR A 223 9.88 17.85 -13.73
N ASP A 224 8.78 18.29 -14.32
CA ASP A 224 8.54 18.32 -15.78
C ASP A 224 9.22 19.53 -16.45
N LYS A 225 10.14 20.20 -15.78
CA LYS A 225 10.85 21.33 -16.36
C LYS A 225 11.66 20.86 -17.56
N ALA A 226 11.23 21.40 -18.69
CA ALA A 226 11.95 21.46 -19.95
C ALA A 226 12.89 20.29 -20.20
N HIS A 227 12.30 19.17 -20.59
CA HIS A 227 13.09 18.08 -21.16
C HIS A 227 13.61 18.58 -22.50
N PHE A 228 14.91 18.59 -22.65
CA PHE A 228 15.54 18.87 -23.92
C PHE A 228 15.73 17.53 -24.63
N TYR A 229 15.15 17.40 -25.79
CA TYR A 229 15.34 16.23 -26.66
C TYR A 229 16.28 16.60 -27.77
N GLY A 230 17.22 15.73 -28.09
CA GLY A 230 18.15 16.02 -29.17
C GLY A 230 19.05 14.82 -29.49
N GLU A 231 19.91 15.05 -30.44
CA GLU A 231 20.87 14.07 -30.96
C GLU A 231 22.29 14.56 -30.77
N LEU A 232 23.18 13.63 -30.54
CA LEU A 232 24.64 13.91 -30.63
C LEU A 232 25.09 13.70 -32.06
N LYS A 233 25.57 14.76 -32.72
CA LYS A 233 26.05 14.71 -34.10
C LYS A 233 27.51 15.16 -34.17
N TRP A 234 28.27 14.52 -35.02
CA TRP A 234 29.60 14.96 -35.36
C TRP A 234 29.52 16.17 -36.30
N ASN A 235 30.22 17.22 -35.96
CA ASN A 235 30.38 18.35 -36.87
C ASN A 235 31.45 18.09 -37.92
N SER A 236 31.61 18.99 -38.87
CA SER A 236 32.61 18.92 -39.92
C SER A 236 34.08 18.97 -39.42
N GLU A 237 34.25 19.38 -38.17
CA GLU A 237 35.60 19.50 -37.52
C GLU A 237 35.91 18.24 -36.67
N GLY A 238 35.01 17.24 -36.66
CA GLY A 238 35.20 15.99 -35.90
C GLY A 238 34.89 16.14 -34.41
N GLU A 239 34.15 17.17 -34.02
CA GLU A 239 33.68 17.35 -32.66
C GLU A 239 32.24 16.88 -32.50
N LEU A 240 31.93 16.31 -31.34
CA LEU A 240 30.58 15.87 -31.00
C LEU A 240 29.75 17.04 -30.44
N LYS A 241 28.72 17.44 -31.16
CA LYS A 241 27.81 18.51 -30.74
C LYS A 241 26.41 17.98 -30.44
N TRP A 242 25.80 18.56 -29.41
CA TRP A 242 24.38 18.38 -29.10
C TRP A 242 23.54 19.25 -30.01
N GLU A 243 22.57 18.63 -30.68
CA GLU A 243 21.59 19.33 -31.50
C GLU A 243 20.20 19.04 -31.00
N GLN A 244 19.49 20.07 -30.55
CA GLN A 244 18.13 19.94 -30.08
C GLN A 244 17.22 19.54 -31.26
N SER A 245 16.34 18.56 -31.05
CA SER A 245 15.43 18.04 -32.05
C SER A 245 14.00 18.00 -31.53
N GLU A 246 13.07 18.47 -32.34
CA GLU A 246 11.63 18.31 -32.09
C GLU A 246 11.07 17.03 -32.72
N SER A 247 11.94 16.14 -33.16
CA SER A 247 11.57 14.89 -33.82
C SER A 247 10.67 14.03 -32.94
N SER A 248 9.71 13.34 -33.55
CA SER A 248 8.83 12.33 -32.95
C SER A 248 9.55 10.99 -32.64
N ASN A 249 10.87 10.92 -32.82
CA ASN A 249 11.63 9.72 -32.51
C ASN A 249 11.58 9.41 -31.01
N LYS A 250 11.45 8.12 -30.68
CA LYS A 250 11.42 7.69 -29.28
C LYS A 250 12.78 7.88 -28.62
N VAL A 251 12.78 8.37 -27.40
CA VAL A 251 13.94 8.47 -26.54
C VAL A 251 14.49 7.08 -26.25
N VAL A 252 15.82 6.91 -26.34
CA VAL A 252 16.49 5.66 -25.93
C VAL A 252 16.55 5.60 -24.42
N ARG A 253 15.84 4.65 -23.81
CA ARG A 253 15.77 4.49 -22.34
C ARG A 253 16.40 3.21 -21.82
N ASP A 254 16.66 2.24 -22.72
CA ASP A 254 17.17 0.93 -22.33
C ASP A 254 18.68 0.81 -22.62
N TRP A 255 19.45 0.77 -21.55
CA TRP A 255 20.90 0.54 -21.61
C TRP A 255 21.28 -0.66 -20.72
N PRO A 256 22.25 -1.48 -21.16
CA PRO A 256 22.92 -1.48 -22.44
C PRO A 256 22.01 -1.98 -23.57
N ILE A 257 22.23 -1.48 -24.80
CA ILE A 257 21.50 -1.94 -26.00
C ILE A 257 21.86 -3.41 -26.23
N LYS A 258 20.88 -4.31 -26.11
CA LYS A 258 21.10 -5.76 -26.20
C LYS A 258 21.39 -6.28 -27.64
N ASN A 259 21.13 -5.48 -28.64
CA ASN A 259 21.34 -5.84 -30.03
C ASN A 259 22.24 -4.80 -30.72
N ASN A 260 23.25 -5.25 -31.43
CA ASN A 260 24.20 -4.44 -32.21
C ASN A 260 23.58 -3.69 -33.42
N LYS A 261 22.26 -3.58 -33.50
CA LYS A 261 21.63 -2.72 -34.49
C LYS A 261 21.53 -1.34 -33.87
N ASP A 262 22.28 -0.38 -34.44
CA ASP A 262 22.13 1.03 -34.16
C ASP A 262 20.64 1.40 -34.16
N LYS A 263 20.11 1.68 -33.00
CA LYS A 263 18.78 2.22 -32.87
C LYS A 263 18.95 3.73 -32.73
N PRO A 264 18.75 4.50 -33.79
CA PRO A 264 18.72 5.94 -33.65
C PRO A 264 17.60 6.32 -32.69
N GLY A 265 17.93 7.14 -31.73
CA GLY A 265 16.96 7.60 -30.72
C GLY A 265 17.43 8.91 -30.12
N LEU A 266 16.46 9.71 -29.67
CA LEU A 266 16.76 10.96 -29.00
C LEU A 266 17.34 10.70 -27.62
N ILE A 267 18.25 11.55 -27.20
CA ILE A 267 18.73 11.66 -25.83
C ILE A 267 17.85 12.67 -25.13
N GLU A 268 17.32 12.29 -23.96
CA GLU A 268 16.58 13.17 -23.07
C GLU A 268 17.55 13.77 -22.05
N ILE A 269 17.71 15.09 -22.06
CA ILE A 269 18.49 15.81 -21.07
C ILE A 269 17.52 16.58 -20.17
N ARG A 270 17.53 16.27 -18.87
CA ARG A 270 16.68 16.92 -17.88
C ARG A 270 17.25 18.20 -17.32
N GLU A 271 18.58 18.25 -17.22
CA GLU A 271 19.31 19.42 -16.75
C GLU A 271 20.61 19.54 -17.56
N MET A 272 20.77 20.67 -18.22
CA MET A 272 22.00 20.95 -18.94
C MET A 272 23.16 21.16 -17.97
N PRO A 273 24.38 20.73 -18.30
CA PRO A 273 25.55 20.97 -17.48
C PRO A 273 25.72 22.48 -17.22
N LYS A 274 26.04 22.84 -15.99
CA LYS A 274 26.39 24.21 -15.66
C LYS A 274 27.71 24.56 -16.34
N VAL A 275 27.74 25.69 -17.02
CA VAL A 275 28.93 26.20 -17.67
C VAL A 275 29.39 27.48 -16.99
N ASP A 276 30.70 27.73 -17.01
CA ASP A 276 31.29 29.00 -16.59
C ASP A 276 31.03 30.10 -17.62
N ARG A 277 31.58 31.30 -17.37
CA ARG A 277 31.42 32.45 -18.27
C ARG A 277 32.18 32.25 -19.60
N GLU A 278 33.09 31.30 -19.66
CA GLU A 278 33.92 30.97 -20.83
C GLU A 278 33.34 29.78 -21.60
N GLY A 279 32.20 29.20 -21.11
CA GLY A 279 31.55 28.06 -21.78
C GLY A 279 32.06 26.70 -21.35
N ASN A 280 32.98 26.59 -20.39
CA ASN A 280 33.49 25.32 -19.91
C ASN A 280 32.55 24.69 -18.89
N VAL A 281 32.35 23.37 -18.95
CA VAL A 281 31.50 22.63 -18.02
C VAL A 281 32.12 22.67 -16.62
N ILE A 282 31.33 23.19 -15.66
CA ILE A 282 31.69 23.18 -14.24
C ILE A 282 31.50 21.76 -13.72
N ARG A 283 32.61 21.09 -13.44
CA ARG A 283 32.61 19.75 -12.84
C ARG A 283 32.35 19.89 -11.33
N ASN A 284 31.21 19.44 -10.86
CA ASN A 284 31.02 19.21 -9.43
C ASN A 284 31.92 18.07 -9.00
N ARG A 285 32.82 18.35 -8.06
CA ARG A 285 33.63 17.31 -7.40
C ARG A 285 32.85 16.63 -6.30
#